data_4db302c63f258d1668c9a47991cdac6b
#
_entry.id   4db302c63f258d1668c9a47991cdac6b
#
_cell.length_a   1.000
_cell.length_b   1.000
_cell.length_c   1.000
_cell.angle_alpha   90.00
_cell.angle_beta   90.00
_cell.angle_gamma   90.00
#
_symmetry.space_group_name_H-M   'P 1'
#
loop_
_entity.id
_entity.type
_entity.pdbx_description
1 polymer ?
#
loop_
_entity_poly.entity_id
_entity_poly.type
_entity_poly.pdbx_seq_one_letter_code
_entity_poly.pdbx_strand_id
1 'polypeptide(L)'
;MTINRPSAMNSLPSASHWEAEALLSWYDNEPSLRVLIITGAGKKAFCAGQDLIEQAEFRTGTKEVDMAARRHPPSGFAGISRRMGKGKPIIAAVNGFALGGGFEICLNW
;
A
#
# COMPACT_ATOMS: atom_id res chain seq x y z
N MET A 1 -9.32 -4.10 -4.59
CA MET A 1 -8.33 -3.01 -4.63
C MET A 1 -7.18 -3.43 -5.54
N THR A 2 -6.79 -2.56 -6.47
CA THR A 2 -5.67 -2.84 -7.36
C THR A 2 -4.61 -1.76 -7.20
N ILE A 3 -3.37 -2.17 -6.93
CA ILE A 3 -2.22 -1.26 -6.96
C ILE A 3 -1.91 -1.04 -8.44
N ASN A 4 -2.09 0.19 -8.93
CA ASN A 4 -2.05 0.47 -10.36
C ASN A 4 -0.93 1.46 -10.74
N ARG A 5 0.30 1.02 -10.59
CA ARG A 5 1.51 1.71 -11.07
C ARG A 5 2.49 0.71 -11.75
N PRO A 6 2.05 -0.01 -12.79
CA PRO A 6 2.84 -1.10 -13.38
C PRO A 6 4.20 -0.64 -13.93
N SER A 7 4.32 0.59 -14.42
CA SER A 7 5.59 1.17 -14.89
C SER A 7 6.62 1.37 -13.77
N ALA A 8 6.17 1.48 -12.52
CA ALA A 8 7.00 1.60 -11.32
C ALA A 8 7.01 0.31 -10.49
N MET A 9 6.74 -0.85 -11.09
CA MET A 9 6.63 -2.14 -10.40
C MET A 9 5.63 -2.13 -9.24
N ASN A 10 4.59 -1.32 -9.34
CA ASN A 10 3.59 -1.11 -8.29
C ASN A 10 4.17 -0.66 -6.94
N SER A 11 5.29 0.06 -6.95
CA SER A 11 5.83 0.72 -5.76
C SER A 11 4.89 1.82 -5.28
N LEU A 12 4.87 2.05 -3.97
CA LEU A 12 3.95 2.96 -3.32
C LEU A 12 4.67 4.24 -2.85
N PRO A 13 4.32 5.40 -3.42
CA PRO A 13 4.74 6.69 -2.87
C PRO A 13 4.01 6.99 -1.56
N SER A 14 4.50 7.96 -0.81
CA SER A 14 4.00 8.31 0.53
C SER A 14 2.50 8.58 0.56
N ALA A 15 1.97 9.30 -0.44
CA ALA A 15 0.53 9.60 -0.54
C ALA A 15 -0.34 8.33 -0.65
N SER A 16 0.16 7.30 -1.33
CA SER A 16 -0.60 6.05 -1.53
C SER A 16 -0.84 5.26 -0.24
N HIS A 17 0.00 5.44 0.77
CA HIS A 17 -0.22 4.80 2.08
C HIS A 17 -1.46 5.38 2.78
N TRP A 18 -1.65 6.69 2.70
CA TRP A 18 -2.79 7.37 3.30
C TRP A 18 -4.08 7.13 2.51
N GLU A 19 -3.97 7.07 1.17
CA GLU A 19 -5.09 6.70 0.31
C GLU A 19 -5.59 5.28 0.63
N ALA A 20 -4.67 4.34 0.76
CA ALA A 20 -4.99 2.96 1.14
C ALA A 20 -5.58 2.88 2.56
N GLU A 21 -5.06 3.64 3.53
CA GLU A 21 -5.61 3.74 4.88
C GLU A 21 -7.08 4.20 4.86
N ALA A 22 -7.37 5.25 4.08
CA ALA A 22 -8.73 5.78 3.95
C ALA A 22 -9.67 4.74 3.31
N LEU A 23 -9.21 4.08 2.24
CA LEU A 23 -9.98 3.03 1.56
C LEU A 23 -10.29 1.86 2.49
N LEU A 24 -9.30 1.39 3.23
CA LEU A 24 -9.45 0.26 4.13
C LEU A 24 -10.34 0.59 5.33
N SER A 25 -10.28 1.83 5.82
CA SER A 25 -11.18 2.32 6.87
C SER A 25 -12.62 2.38 6.38
N TRP A 26 -12.82 2.82 5.14
CA TRP A 26 -14.14 2.76 4.50
C TRP A 26 -14.62 1.32 4.34
N TYR A 27 -13.76 0.42 3.83
CA TYR A 27 -14.09 -1.01 3.68
C TYR A 27 -14.57 -1.64 5.00
N ASP A 28 -13.90 -1.35 6.09
CA ASP A 28 -14.27 -1.90 7.40
C ASP A 28 -15.67 -1.45 7.86
N ASN A 29 -16.10 -0.27 7.46
CA ASN A 29 -17.38 0.32 7.86
C ASN A 29 -18.50 0.10 6.83
N GLU A 30 -18.19 -0.43 5.65
CA GLU A 30 -19.17 -0.67 4.59
C GLU A 30 -19.84 -2.05 4.75
N PRO A 31 -21.09 -2.14 5.21
CA PRO A 31 -21.73 -3.42 5.54
C PRO A 31 -22.00 -4.29 4.31
N SER A 32 -22.07 -3.72 3.12
CA SER A 32 -22.29 -4.47 1.87
C SER A 32 -21.07 -5.25 1.39
N LEU A 33 -19.86 -4.90 1.90
CA LEU A 33 -18.60 -5.55 1.55
C LEU A 33 -18.19 -6.55 2.63
N ARG A 34 -17.91 -7.76 2.25
CA ARG A 34 -17.55 -8.86 3.17
C ARG A 34 -16.12 -9.34 3.03
N VAL A 35 -15.52 -9.15 1.88
CA VAL A 35 -14.15 -9.54 1.57
C VAL A 35 -13.51 -8.51 0.67
N LEU A 36 -12.23 -8.26 0.85
CA LEU A 36 -11.42 -7.43 -0.02
C LEU A 36 -10.33 -8.27 -0.67
N ILE A 37 -10.15 -8.11 -1.97
CA ILE A 37 -9.01 -8.70 -2.69
C ILE A 37 -8.06 -7.57 -3.07
N ILE A 38 -6.76 -7.75 -2.78
CA ILE A 38 -5.69 -6.83 -3.16
C ILE A 38 -4.82 -7.52 -4.20
N THR A 39 -4.56 -6.84 -5.32
CA THR A 39 -3.67 -7.33 -6.37
C THR A 39 -2.88 -6.19 -7.00
N GLY A 40 -1.85 -6.50 -7.77
CA GLY A 40 -1.09 -5.53 -8.56
C GLY A 40 -1.53 -5.52 -10.02
N ALA A 41 -1.53 -4.35 -10.65
CA ALA A 41 -1.75 -4.22 -12.08
C ALA A 41 -0.56 -4.76 -12.88
N GLY A 42 -0.83 -5.34 -14.06
CA GLY A 42 0.19 -5.85 -14.96
C GLY A 42 0.67 -7.26 -14.60
N LYS A 43 1.81 -7.65 -15.22
CA LYS A 43 2.31 -9.03 -15.15
C LYS A 43 3.61 -9.19 -14.37
N LYS A 44 4.25 -8.10 -13.94
CA LYS A 44 5.60 -8.13 -13.35
C LYS A 44 5.59 -8.16 -11.83
N ALA A 45 4.84 -7.30 -11.21
CA ALA A 45 4.88 -7.13 -9.76
C ALA A 45 3.49 -7.05 -9.13
N PHE A 46 3.38 -7.61 -7.96
CA PHE A 46 2.31 -7.32 -7.03
C PHE A 46 2.55 -5.94 -6.41
N CYS A 47 3.69 -5.76 -5.73
CA CYS A 47 4.13 -4.50 -5.16
C CYS A 47 5.63 -4.56 -4.84
N ALA A 48 6.41 -3.65 -5.40
CA ALA A 48 7.85 -3.58 -5.16
C ALA A 48 8.23 -2.84 -3.86
N GLY A 49 7.25 -2.43 -3.06
CA GLY A 49 7.48 -1.75 -1.80
C GLY A 49 7.44 -0.23 -1.90
N GLN A 50 8.23 0.46 -1.08
CA GLN A 50 8.31 1.92 -1.06
C GLN A 50 8.88 2.47 -2.36
N ASP A 51 8.33 3.60 -2.82
CA ASP A 51 8.88 4.31 -3.98
C ASP A 51 10.24 4.93 -3.63
N LEU A 52 11.31 4.30 -4.13
CA LEU A 52 12.69 4.73 -3.85
C LEU A 52 13.09 6.00 -4.61
N ILE A 53 12.43 6.29 -5.73
CA ILE A 53 12.66 7.53 -6.49
C ILE A 53 12.14 8.71 -5.66
N GLU A 54 10.92 8.62 -5.14
CA GLU A 54 10.37 9.62 -4.24
C GLU A 54 11.26 9.81 -3.00
N GLN A 55 11.75 8.74 -2.41
CA GLN A 55 12.66 8.83 -1.26
C GLN A 55 13.98 9.54 -1.60
N ALA A 56 14.53 9.30 -2.78
CA ALA A 56 15.72 10.01 -3.25
C ALA A 56 15.45 11.50 -3.45
N GLU A 57 14.32 11.87 -4.03
CA GLU A 57 13.88 13.27 -4.18
C GLU A 57 13.78 13.99 -2.83
N PHE A 58 13.25 13.33 -1.81
CA PHE A 58 13.20 13.87 -0.45
C PHE A 58 14.59 14.07 0.16
N ARG A 59 15.53 13.17 -0.08
CA ARG A 59 16.91 13.28 0.43
C ARG A 59 17.68 14.41 -0.22
N THR A 60 17.47 14.65 -1.51
CA THR A 60 18.16 15.68 -2.28
C THR A 60 17.50 17.05 -2.17
N GLY A 61 16.35 17.17 -1.51
CA GLY A 61 15.60 18.42 -1.37
C GLY A 61 14.94 18.89 -2.66
N THR A 62 14.86 18.06 -3.71
CA THR A 62 14.20 18.38 -4.98
C THR A 62 12.67 18.37 -4.87
N LYS A 63 12.14 17.81 -3.80
CA LYS A 63 10.72 17.80 -3.48
C LYS A 63 10.51 18.33 -2.06
N GLU A 64 9.65 19.35 -1.90
CA GLU A 64 9.23 19.77 -0.58
C GLU A 64 8.51 18.65 0.16
N VAL A 65 8.85 18.47 1.43
CA VAL A 65 8.36 17.38 2.25
C VAL A 65 7.45 17.93 3.32
N ASP A 66 6.18 17.62 3.24
CA ASP A 66 5.35 17.58 4.42
C ASP A 66 5.77 16.34 5.24
N MET A 67 6.46 16.56 6.35
CA MET A 67 6.96 15.49 7.22
C MET A 67 5.83 14.63 7.77
N ALA A 68 4.63 15.17 7.95
CA ALA A 68 3.46 14.42 8.38
C ALA A 68 2.97 13.47 7.27
N ALA A 69 2.90 13.94 6.02
CA ALA A 69 2.50 13.14 4.87
C ALA A 69 3.52 12.05 4.52
N ARG A 70 4.81 12.24 4.86
CA ARG A 70 5.87 11.26 4.64
C ARG A 70 5.80 10.07 5.59
N ARG A 71 5.19 10.22 6.76
CA ARG A 71 5.03 9.12 7.70
C ARG A 71 4.01 8.12 7.19
N HIS A 72 4.24 6.85 7.48
CA HIS A 72 3.19 5.85 7.28
C HIS A 72 2.02 6.14 8.21
N PRO A 73 0.79 5.82 7.79
CA PRO A 73 -0.37 5.89 8.68
C PRO A 73 -0.20 4.95 9.88
N PRO A 74 -1.00 5.09 10.94
CA PRO A 74 -0.94 4.23 12.13
C PRO A 74 -1.00 2.73 11.81
N SER A 75 -1.78 2.34 10.81
CA SER A 75 -1.89 0.96 10.32
C SER A 75 -0.68 0.48 9.49
N GLY A 76 0.36 1.29 9.36
CA GLY A 76 1.64 0.92 8.75
C GLY A 76 1.67 1.04 7.23
N PHE A 77 2.56 0.29 6.58
CA PHE A 77 2.75 0.30 5.14
C PHE A 77 1.44 -0.05 4.42
N ALA A 78 1.03 0.77 3.46
CA ALA A 78 -0.23 0.65 2.72
C ALA A 78 -1.49 0.55 3.62
N GLY A 79 -1.43 1.10 4.84
CA GLY A 79 -2.53 0.96 5.79
C GLY A 79 -2.77 -0.48 6.26
N ILE A 80 -1.79 -1.37 6.11
CA ILE A 80 -1.96 -2.82 6.25
C ILE A 80 -1.00 -3.43 7.26
N SER A 81 0.29 -3.13 7.19
CA SER A 81 1.32 -3.92 7.88
C SER A 81 1.21 -3.97 9.41
N ARG A 82 0.42 -3.10 10.00
CA ARG A 82 0.10 -3.06 11.45
C ARG A 82 -1.39 -2.95 11.71
N ARG A 83 -2.23 -3.27 10.70
CA ARG A 83 -3.67 -3.09 10.82
C ARG A 83 -4.30 -4.11 11.76
N MET A 84 -5.05 -3.61 12.72
CA MET A 84 -5.98 -4.36 13.56
C MET A 84 -7.39 -4.17 12.96
N GLY A 85 -7.73 -5.00 11.98
CA GLY A 85 -9.01 -4.87 11.25
C GLY A 85 -10.22 -5.29 12.09
N LYS A 86 -11.41 -4.93 11.60
CA LYS A 86 -12.72 -5.28 12.24
C LYS A 86 -13.18 -6.72 11.91
N GLY A 87 -12.26 -7.61 11.57
CA GLY A 87 -12.57 -9.03 11.33
C GLY A 87 -13.05 -9.36 9.92
N LYS A 88 -13.08 -8.39 8.99
CA LYS A 88 -13.36 -8.68 7.59
C LYS A 88 -12.10 -9.21 6.90
N PRO A 89 -12.18 -10.33 6.17
CA PRO A 89 -11.02 -10.91 5.51
C PRO A 89 -10.52 -10.04 4.35
N ILE A 90 -9.20 -10.00 4.21
CA ILE A 90 -8.51 -9.42 3.06
C ILE A 90 -7.64 -10.51 2.45
N ILE A 91 -7.70 -10.68 1.14
CA ILE A 91 -6.94 -11.68 0.40
C ILE A 91 -5.94 -10.98 -0.52
N ALA A 92 -4.67 -11.32 -0.41
CA ALA A 92 -3.66 -10.87 -1.34
C ALA A 92 -3.60 -11.83 -2.54
N ALA A 93 -4.03 -11.36 -3.70
CA ALA A 93 -3.84 -12.07 -4.97
C ALA A 93 -2.49 -11.66 -5.58
N VAL A 94 -1.44 -12.37 -5.18
CA VAL A 94 -0.06 -12.03 -5.52
C VAL A 94 0.25 -12.47 -6.93
N ASN A 95 0.32 -11.51 -7.86
CA ASN A 95 0.45 -11.73 -9.30
C ASN A 95 1.89 -11.57 -9.84
N GLY A 96 2.88 -11.38 -8.97
CA GLY A 96 4.27 -11.18 -9.34
C GLY A 96 5.13 -10.81 -8.16
N PHE A 97 6.23 -10.10 -8.39
CA PHE A 97 7.16 -9.71 -7.34
C PHE A 97 6.49 -8.94 -6.19
N ALA A 98 6.74 -9.38 -4.98
CA ALA A 98 6.34 -8.71 -3.75
C ALA A 98 7.61 -8.48 -2.90
N LEU A 99 8.08 -7.23 -2.82
CA LEU A 99 9.37 -6.89 -2.22
C LEU A 99 9.19 -5.84 -1.12
N GLY A 100 10.01 -5.92 -0.08
CA GLY A 100 9.96 -4.97 1.04
C GLY A 100 8.55 -4.84 1.63
N GLY A 101 7.99 -3.63 1.68
CA GLY A 101 6.62 -3.41 2.15
C GLY A 101 5.54 -4.15 1.35
N GLY A 102 5.80 -4.46 0.07
CA GLY A 102 4.93 -5.32 -0.73
C GLY A 102 4.86 -6.74 -0.19
N PHE A 103 5.97 -7.27 0.31
CA PHE A 103 6.00 -8.56 0.98
C PHE A 103 5.34 -8.50 2.36
N GLU A 104 5.51 -7.39 3.09
CA GLU A 104 4.79 -7.18 4.36
C GLU A 104 3.27 -7.23 4.17
N ILE A 105 2.75 -6.68 3.06
CA ILE A 105 1.32 -6.81 2.72
C ILE A 105 0.93 -8.28 2.63
N CYS A 106 1.73 -9.12 1.97
CA CYS A 106 1.42 -10.54 1.81
C CYS A 106 1.42 -11.30 3.14
N LEU A 107 2.29 -10.94 4.08
CA LEU A 107 2.43 -11.63 5.37
C LEU A 107 1.31 -11.32 6.37
N ASN A 108 0.57 -10.25 6.18
CA ASN A 108 -0.45 -9.80 7.12
C ASN A 108 -1.83 -10.47 6.95
N TRP A 109 -1.91 -11.47 6.09
CA TRP A 109 -3.17 -12.16 5.78
C TRP A 109 -3.09 -13.68 5.86
#